data_4822ac38c4e908d79f9461a4d435aa8e
#
_entry.id   4822ac38c4e908d79f9461a4d435aa8e
#
_cell.length_a   1.000
_cell.length_b   1.000
_cell.length_c   1.000
_cell.angle_alpha   90.00
_cell.angle_beta   90.00
_cell.angle_gamma   90.00
#
_symmetry.space_group_name_H-M   'P 1'
#
loop_
_entity.id
_entity.type
_entity.pdbx_description
1 polymer ?
#
loop_
_entity_poly.entity_id
_entity_poly.type
_entity_poly.pdbx_seq_one_letter_code
_entity_poly.pdbx_strand_id
1 'polypeptide(L)'
;MATTHPRLPHDTTRPPACSWRGLLVDSARTFWPVPTMELLLTVMARYRFNVLHWHLTDNTGWRMRVPGYPMLTAIGGNIPRQPSDWYDTECAPGRKGSWRLTPAHSTQGFYSDANIRHLVNFAAARNIRIVPEISIPSHAGAAIHAYPHLGNPALVNEAPHGGNQTLWPSAASLSFMEAAFHHACSLFPSPTIHIGGASTDWGPWESDLSLMRAGLTSGAAIERLFIDRALRTLHFHGRRAAAWDSLTRAYPTPPPGTTLLAHRPGNAGRRAAESSGAPWILADADILTLSHPGRTNSPLEPAHTLFDDLTQALRGERLKGVEAVAWSASVTTPDLLFYHLLPRLLVVAEAAWHGEDSLPWDKLAPLVEQEMAHLRRTIPYWNPQRP
;
A
#
# COMPACT_ATOMS: atom_id res chain seq x y z
N MET A 1 -20.27 -15.26 -34.07
CA MET A 1 -19.07 -15.81 -33.41
C MET A 1 -18.51 -14.69 -32.56
N ALA A 2 -18.56 -14.80 -31.25
CA ALA A 2 -17.93 -13.82 -30.37
C ALA A 2 -16.42 -13.95 -30.56
N THR A 3 -15.79 -12.93 -31.11
CA THR A 3 -14.33 -12.82 -31.17
C THR A 3 -13.85 -12.80 -29.73
N THR A 4 -13.29 -13.91 -29.28
CA THR A 4 -12.57 -13.98 -28.00
C THR A 4 -11.35 -13.13 -28.14
N HIS A 5 -11.44 -11.87 -27.69
CA HIS A 5 -10.26 -11.02 -27.58
C HIS A 5 -9.26 -11.73 -26.65
N PRO A 6 -8.00 -11.87 -27.06
CA PRO A 6 -6.98 -12.38 -26.16
C PRO A 6 -6.95 -11.51 -24.90
N ARG A 7 -6.91 -12.16 -23.73
CA ARG A 7 -6.88 -11.47 -22.44
C ARG A 7 -5.52 -11.71 -21.79
N LEU A 8 -5.08 -10.78 -20.99
CA LEU A 8 -3.95 -10.98 -20.09
C LEU A 8 -4.47 -11.36 -18.68
N PRO A 9 -3.85 -12.29 -17.98
CA PRO A 9 -2.78 -13.20 -18.47
C PRO A 9 -3.24 -14.05 -19.67
N HIS A 10 -2.30 -14.40 -20.56
CA HIS A 10 -2.64 -14.98 -21.87
C HIS A 10 -3.28 -16.38 -21.83
N ASP A 11 -2.88 -17.20 -20.88
CA ASP A 11 -3.43 -18.54 -20.63
C ASP A 11 -3.71 -18.73 -19.14
N THR A 12 -4.96 -18.85 -18.77
CA THR A 12 -5.39 -19.05 -17.38
C THR A 12 -5.90 -20.47 -17.11
N THR A 13 -5.58 -21.42 -17.99
CA THR A 13 -5.95 -22.83 -17.78
C THR A 13 -5.05 -23.51 -16.75
N ARG A 14 -3.82 -23.01 -16.58
CA ARG A 14 -2.88 -23.45 -15.55
C ARG A 14 -3.07 -22.64 -14.26
N PRO A 15 -2.78 -23.23 -13.09
CA PRO A 15 -2.78 -22.47 -11.84
C PRO A 15 -1.73 -21.35 -11.87
N PRO A 16 -1.97 -20.21 -11.19
CA PRO A 16 -1.02 -19.11 -11.17
C PRO A 16 0.26 -19.47 -10.42
N ALA A 17 1.40 -18.97 -10.90
CA ALA A 17 2.70 -19.09 -10.25
C ALA A 17 2.71 -18.38 -8.89
N CYS A 18 2.07 -17.23 -8.79
CA CYS A 18 1.95 -16.45 -7.57
C CYS A 18 0.56 -16.63 -6.93
N SER A 19 0.52 -17.11 -5.68
CA SER A 19 -0.72 -17.22 -4.90
C SER A 19 -1.26 -15.85 -4.44
N TRP A 20 -0.36 -14.87 -4.27
CA TRP A 20 -0.68 -13.48 -4.00
C TRP A 20 -0.35 -12.65 -5.24
N ARG A 21 -1.36 -12.06 -5.85
CA ARG A 21 -1.26 -11.14 -6.99
C ARG A 21 -1.93 -9.85 -6.58
N GLY A 22 -1.12 -8.97 -5.95
CA GLY A 22 -1.59 -7.80 -5.23
C GLY A 22 -1.45 -6.50 -6.00
N LEU A 23 -2.31 -5.56 -5.65
CA LEU A 23 -2.15 -4.14 -5.91
C LEU A 23 -2.39 -3.38 -4.62
N LEU A 24 -1.38 -2.64 -4.15
CA LEU A 24 -1.56 -1.64 -3.10
C LEU A 24 -2.12 -0.37 -3.70
N VAL A 25 -3.16 0.17 -3.05
CA VAL A 25 -3.71 1.48 -3.34
C VAL A 25 -3.71 2.33 -2.09
N ASP A 26 -3.05 3.47 -2.18
CA ASP A 26 -2.95 4.45 -1.12
C ASP A 26 -4.16 5.40 -1.16
N SER A 27 -5.11 5.20 -0.25
CA SER A 27 -6.22 6.10 0.01
C SER A 27 -5.93 7.10 1.12
N ALA A 28 -4.84 6.90 1.87
CA ALA A 28 -4.52 7.75 2.99
C ALA A 28 -4.06 9.13 2.54
N ARG A 29 -3.15 9.20 1.57
CA ARG A 29 -2.64 10.47 1.03
C ARG A 29 -3.62 11.12 0.05
N THR A 30 -4.32 10.33 -0.76
CA THR A 30 -5.40 10.80 -1.65
C THR A 30 -6.64 9.95 -1.44
N PHE A 31 -7.76 10.59 -1.06
CA PHE A 31 -9.02 9.88 -0.92
C PHE A 31 -9.60 9.52 -2.29
N TRP A 32 -9.86 8.23 -2.51
CA TRP A 32 -10.49 7.74 -3.73
C TRP A 32 -11.99 7.52 -3.51
N PRO A 33 -12.87 8.17 -4.26
CA PRO A 33 -14.32 7.92 -4.17
C PRO A 33 -14.67 6.46 -4.46
N VAL A 34 -15.77 5.98 -3.86
CA VAL A 34 -16.24 4.60 -4.04
C VAL A 34 -16.30 4.18 -5.51
N PRO A 35 -16.85 4.98 -6.46
CA PRO A 35 -16.87 4.60 -7.87
C PRO A 35 -15.47 4.39 -8.49
N THR A 36 -14.46 5.15 -8.04
CA THR A 36 -13.07 4.95 -8.49
C THR A 36 -12.53 3.61 -7.99
N MET A 37 -12.80 3.25 -6.74
CA MET A 37 -12.41 1.97 -6.18
C MET A 37 -13.12 0.79 -6.85
N GLU A 38 -14.39 0.93 -7.22
CA GLU A 38 -15.14 -0.09 -7.98
C GLU A 38 -14.56 -0.29 -9.38
N LEU A 39 -14.22 0.81 -10.07
CA LEU A 39 -13.57 0.74 -11.38
C LEU A 39 -12.20 0.04 -11.28
N LEU A 40 -11.40 0.39 -10.28
CA LEU A 40 -10.11 -0.25 -10.02
C LEU A 40 -10.27 -1.76 -9.75
N LEU A 41 -11.19 -2.15 -8.88
CA LEU A 41 -11.49 -3.56 -8.60
C LEU A 41 -11.96 -4.30 -9.86
N THR A 42 -12.68 -3.63 -10.76
CA THR A 42 -13.10 -4.19 -12.05
C THR A 42 -11.90 -4.44 -12.96
N VAL A 43 -10.94 -3.50 -13.02
CA VAL A 43 -9.68 -3.66 -13.76
C VAL A 43 -8.84 -4.80 -13.15
N MET A 44 -8.69 -4.80 -11.84
CA MET A 44 -7.97 -5.86 -11.12
C MET A 44 -8.55 -7.26 -11.41
N ALA A 45 -9.88 -7.39 -11.37
CA ALA A 45 -10.56 -8.66 -11.68
C ALA A 45 -10.31 -9.12 -13.12
N ARG A 46 -10.36 -8.18 -14.08
CA ARG A 46 -10.08 -8.46 -15.48
C ARG A 46 -8.71 -9.10 -15.69
N TYR A 47 -7.72 -8.59 -14.97
CA TYR A 47 -6.31 -9.05 -15.05
C TYR A 47 -5.92 -10.04 -13.95
N ARG A 48 -6.92 -10.70 -13.32
CA ARG A 48 -6.70 -11.81 -12.38
C ARG A 48 -5.89 -11.44 -11.12
N PHE A 49 -5.82 -10.17 -10.74
CA PHE A 49 -5.40 -9.80 -9.39
C PHE A 49 -6.39 -10.35 -8.37
N ASN A 50 -5.89 -10.80 -7.23
CA ASN A 50 -6.73 -11.41 -6.20
C ASN A 50 -6.60 -10.76 -4.82
N VAL A 51 -5.74 -9.74 -4.69
CA VAL A 51 -5.56 -8.97 -3.46
C VAL A 51 -5.54 -7.48 -3.76
N LEU A 52 -6.46 -6.73 -3.15
CA LEU A 52 -6.33 -5.29 -2.99
C LEU A 52 -5.73 -5.04 -1.60
N HIS A 53 -4.50 -4.55 -1.55
CA HIS A 53 -3.91 -4.01 -0.33
C HIS A 53 -4.35 -2.56 -0.20
N TRP A 54 -5.15 -2.26 0.80
CA TRP A 54 -5.77 -0.95 0.95
C TRP A 54 -5.12 -0.16 2.06
N HIS A 55 -4.24 0.77 1.69
CA HIS A 55 -3.55 1.65 2.62
C HIS A 55 -4.49 2.77 3.07
N LEU A 56 -5.06 2.64 4.28
CA LEU A 56 -6.14 3.46 4.79
C LEU A 56 -5.69 4.57 5.73
N THR A 57 -4.47 4.48 6.26
CA THR A 57 -3.96 5.39 7.29
C THR A 57 -2.52 5.75 7.08
N ASP A 58 -2.19 7.04 7.19
CA ASP A 58 -0.84 7.57 7.07
C ASP A 58 -0.75 8.95 7.77
N ASN A 59 0.38 9.64 7.60
CA ASN A 59 0.64 10.96 8.19
C ASN A 59 -0.36 12.03 7.74
N THR A 60 -0.84 11.95 6.50
CA THR A 60 -1.67 13.00 5.88
C THR A 60 -3.14 12.60 5.70
N GLY A 61 -3.52 11.42 6.20
CA GLY A 61 -4.92 11.02 6.15
C GLY A 61 -5.25 9.75 6.91
N TRP A 62 -6.45 9.76 7.48
CA TRP A 62 -7.08 8.62 8.14
C TRP A 62 -8.45 8.36 7.52
N ARG A 63 -8.67 7.21 6.87
CA ARG A 63 -9.79 7.00 5.97
C ARG A 63 -10.89 6.05 6.47
N MET A 64 -10.83 5.59 7.71
CA MET A 64 -11.86 4.73 8.29
C MET A 64 -12.30 5.22 9.68
N ARG A 65 -13.54 4.96 10.03
CA ARG A 65 -14.02 5.24 11.38
C ARG A 65 -13.37 4.30 12.39
N VAL A 66 -13.25 4.77 13.62
CA VAL A 66 -12.92 3.93 14.77
C VAL A 66 -13.87 4.31 15.90
N PRO A 67 -14.64 3.36 16.46
CA PRO A 67 -15.53 3.63 17.59
C PRO A 67 -14.77 4.26 18.77
N GLY A 68 -15.32 5.31 19.36
CA GLY A 68 -14.66 6.08 20.43
C GLY A 68 -13.70 7.17 19.95
N TYR A 69 -13.36 7.21 18.65
CA TYR A 69 -12.40 8.16 18.09
C TYR A 69 -12.96 8.95 16.89
N PRO A 70 -14.03 9.78 17.08
CA PRO A 70 -14.69 10.48 15.98
C PRO A 70 -13.80 11.49 15.25
N MET A 71 -12.82 12.10 15.94
CA MET A 71 -11.94 13.10 15.34
C MET A 71 -10.99 12.49 14.28
N LEU A 72 -10.77 11.18 14.25
CA LEU A 72 -9.98 10.54 13.20
C LEU A 72 -10.51 10.84 11.80
N THR A 73 -11.84 10.82 11.63
CA THR A 73 -12.47 11.12 10.34
C THR A 73 -12.81 12.59 10.18
N ALA A 74 -13.18 13.28 11.28
CA ALA A 74 -13.51 14.70 11.23
C ALA A 74 -12.29 15.61 11.00
N ILE A 75 -11.15 15.28 11.59
CA ILE A 75 -9.88 16.02 11.45
C ILE A 75 -8.91 15.22 10.59
N GLY A 76 -8.55 14.00 11.00
CA GLY A 76 -7.56 13.18 10.30
C GLY A 76 -7.96 12.81 8.87
N GLY A 77 -9.26 12.75 8.56
CA GLY A 77 -9.79 12.57 7.21
C GLY A 77 -9.76 13.82 6.34
N ASN A 78 -9.47 14.99 6.91
CA ASN A 78 -9.61 16.30 6.27
C ASN A 78 -8.33 17.15 6.34
N ILE A 79 -7.18 16.55 6.56
CA ILE A 79 -5.90 17.27 6.59
C ILE A 79 -5.64 17.89 5.21
N PRO A 80 -5.43 19.23 5.13
CA PRO A 80 -5.08 19.88 3.88
C PRO A 80 -3.72 19.38 3.37
N ARG A 81 -3.65 19.10 2.08
CA ARG A 81 -2.38 18.75 1.44
C ARG A 81 -1.44 19.96 1.45
N GLN A 82 -0.18 19.73 1.81
CA GLN A 82 0.88 20.72 1.66
C GLN A 82 1.61 20.52 0.34
N PRO A 83 1.94 21.61 -0.40
CA PRO A 83 2.69 21.52 -1.66
C PRO A 83 4.13 21.00 -1.51
N SER A 84 4.64 20.94 -0.27
CA SER A 84 6.02 20.57 0.08
C SER A 84 6.15 19.17 0.66
N ASP A 85 5.17 18.29 0.43
CA ASP A 85 5.32 16.91 0.85
C ASP A 85 6.56 16.29 0.20
N TRP A 86 7.38 15.65 1.03
CA TRP A 86 8.69 15.05 0.70
C TRP A 86 8.72 14.29 -0.64
N TYR A 87 7.63 13.66 -1.02
CA TYR A 87 7.48 12.97 -2.30
C TYR A 87 7.55 13.89 -3.53
N ASP A 88 7.17 15.16 -3.40
CA ASP A 88 7.22 16.11 -4.52
C ASP A 88 8.65 16.57 -4.81
N THR A 89 9.57 16.43 -3.85
CA THR A 89 10.97 16.87 -3.96
C THR A 89 11.97 15.75 -4.24
N GLU A 90 11.76 14.56 -3.74
CA GLU A 90 12.74 13.45 -3.85
C GLU A 90 12.46 12.44 -4.95
N CYS A 91 11.21 12.24 -5.35
CA CYS A 91 10.86 11.25 -6.38
C CYS A 91 10.92 11.77 -7.82
N ALA A 92 11.34 13.00 -8.06
CA ALA A 92 11.55 13.56 -9.38
C ALA A 92 12.97 14.14 -9.56
N PRO A 93 14.06 13.34 -9.54
CA PRO A 93 15.38 13.84 -9.83
C PRO A 93 15.42 14.38 -11.27
N GLY A 94 15.47 15.72 -11.40
CA GLY A 94 15.68 16.44 -12.67
C GLY A 94 14.49 17.19 -13.25
N ARG A 95 13.30 17.17 -12.65
CA ARG A 95 12.17 18.00 -13.08
C ARG A 95 11.81 19.06 -12.03
N LYS A 96 12.61 20.09 -11.92
CA LYS A 96 12.15 21.36 -11.33
C LYS A 96 11.11 21.96 -12.27
N GLY A 97 9.85 22.02 -11.87
CA GLY A 97 8.96 23.10 -12.31
C GLY A 97 7.78 22.82 -13.21
N SER A 98 7.23 21.63 -13.37
CA SER A 98 6.03 21.52 -14.22
C SER A 98 4.86 20.66 -13.72
N TRP A 99 4.94 20.07 -12.55
CA TRP A 99 3.75 19.44 -11.96
C TRP A 99 2.94 20.51 -11.23
N ARG A 100 2.16 21.29 -12.00
CA ARG A 100 1.08 22.06 -11.40
C ARG A 100 0.12 21.06 -10.78
N LEU A 101 0.18 20.98 -9.44
CA LEU A 101 -0.88 20.39 -8.63
C LEU A 101 -2.17 21.05 -9.10
N THR A 102 -2.99 20.35 -9.83
CA THR A 102 -4.35 20.82 -10.13
C THR A 102 -5.08 20.85 -8.78
N PRO A 103 -5.51 22.03 -8.30
CA PRO A 103 -6.13 22.16 -7.00
C PRO A 103 -7.54 21.74 -7.13
N ALA A 104 -7.97 20.60 -7.27
CA ALA A 104 -9.41 20.44 -7.41
C ALA A 104 -10.02 19.06 -7.18
N HIS A 105 -9.30 18.04 -6.79
CA HIS A 105 -10.00 16.88 -6.27
C HIS A 105 -9.62 16.71 -4.81
N SER A 106 -10.63 16.71 -3.96
CA SER A 106 -10.48 16.63 -2.53
C SER A 106 -9.63 15.41 -2.16
N THR A 107 -8.43 15.67 -1.67
CA THR A 107 -7.66 14.64 -0.95
C THR A 107 -8.34 14.29 0.38
N GLN A 108 -9.44 14.97 0.70
CA GLN A 108 -10.22 14.88 1.93
C GLN A 108 -11.36 13.88 1.78
N GLY A 109 -11.64 13.19 2.88
CA GLY A 109 -12.74 12.24 2.96
C GLY A 109 -12.40 11.01 3.78
N PHE A 110 -13.40 10.17 3.98
CA PHE A 110 -13.25 8.88 4.65
C PHE A 110 -14.30 7.91 4.13
N TYR A 111 -14.09 6.63 4.36
CA TYR A 111 -15.07 5.60 4.06
C TYR A 111 -15.90 5.30 5.31
N SER A 112 -17.22 5.39 5.18
CA SER A 112 -18.14 4.88 6.20
C SER A 112 -18.06 3.35 6.28
N ASP A 113 -18.50 2.77 7.38
CA ASP A 113 -18.59 1.31 7.51
C ASP A 113 -19.42 0.69 6.38
N ALA A 114 -20.47 1.41 5.92
CA ALA A 114 -21.28 0.98 4.79
C ALA A 114 -20.49 0.98 3.47
N ASN A 115 -19.66 2.03 3.21
CA ASN A 115 -18.79 2.08 2.04
C ASN A 115 -17.77 0.94 2.06
N ILE A 116 -17.15 0.67 3.21
CA ILE A 116 -16.18 -0.41 3.35
C ILE A 116 -16.83 -1.78 3.09
N ARG A 117 -17.98 -2.07 3.73
CA ARG A 117 -18.71 -3.33 3.50
C ARG A 117 -19.16 -3.48 2.05
N HIS A 118 -19.60 -2.40 1.42
CA HIS A 118 -19.96 -2.40 0.01
C HIS A 118 -18.76 -2.79 -0.87
N LEU A 119 -17.60 -2.14 -0.70
CA LEU A 119 -16.38 -2.43 -1.47
C LEU A 119 -15.84 -3.84 -1.18
N VAL A 120 -15.92 -4.30 0.07
CA VAL A 120 -15.56 -5.69 0.44
C VAL A 120 -16.43 -6.71 -0.32
N ASN A 121 -17.74 -6.51 -0.36
CA ASN A 121 -18.66 -7.39 -1.08
C ASN A 121 -18.44 -7.30 -2.61
N PHE A 122 -18.21 -6.09 -3.13
CA PHE A 122 -17.94 -5.86 -4.55
C PHE A 122 -16.65 -6.55 -5.01
N ALA A 123 -15.59 -6.51 -4.17
CA ALA A 123 -14.33 -7.21 -4.40
C ALA A 123 -14.50 -8.74 -4.31
N ALA A 124 -15.20 -9.23 -3.27
CA ALA A 124 -15.42 -10.65 -3.05
C ALA A 124 -16.17 -11.30 -4.23
N ALA A 125 -17.19 -10.62 -4.79
CA ALA A 125 -17.92 -11.07 -5.98
C ALA A 125 -17.02 -11.19 -7.23
N ARG A 126 -15.80 -10.64 -7.17
CA ARG A 126 -14.77 -10.66 -8.23
C ARG A 126 -13.54 -11.52 -7.87
N ASN A 127 -13.63 -12.32 -6.81
CA ASN A 127 -12.54 -13.12 -6.27
C ASN A 127 -11.33 -12.28 -5.84
N ILE A 128 -11.55 -11.05 -5.39
CA ILE A 128 -10.54 -10.17 -4.83
C ILE A 128 -10.77 -10.07 -3.32
N ARG A 129 -9.72 -10.31 -2.56
CA ARG A 129 -9.68 -10.09 -1.13
C ARG A 129 -9.11 -8.70 -0.84
N ILE A 130 -9.77 -7.92 0.02
CA ILE A 130 -9.23 -6.66 0.51
C ILE A 130 -8.45 -6.92 1.79
N VAL A 131 -7.16 -6.57 1.79
CA VAL A 131 -6.26 -6.55 2.94
C VAL A 131 -6.11 -5.10 3.38
N PRO A 132 -6.74 -4.66 4.48
CA PRO A 132 -6.57 -3.30 4.94
C PRO A 132 -5.20 -3.13 5.61
N GLU A 133 -4.59 -1.96 5.42
CA GLU A 133 -3.42 -1.54 6.17
C GLU A 133 -3.78 -0.43 7.15
N ILE A 134 -3.37 -0.63 8.40
CA ILE A 134 -3.35 0.36 9.46
C ILE A 134 -1.91 0.51 9.88
N SER A 135 -1.29 1.62 9.49
CA SER A 135 0.13 1.86 9.73
C SER A 135 0.40 2.20 11.18
N ILE A 136 1.24 1.38 11.82
CA ILE A 136 1.72 1.56 13.19
C ILE A 136 3.15 1.04 13.35
N PRO A 137 3.88 1.54 14.36
CA PRO A 137 3.61 2.75 15.16
C PRO A 137 3.91 4.04 14.41
N SER A 138 4.66 3.99 13.31
CA SER A 138 4.96 5.11 12.42
C SER A 138 3.83 5.37 11.41
N HIS A 139 3.94 6.46 10.65
CA HIS A 139 2.90 6.88 9.71
C HIS A 139 1.54 7.14 10.40
N ALA A 140 1.57 7.62 11.65
CA ALA A 140 0.40 7.89 12.48
C ALA A 140 0.05 9.39 12.58
N GLY A 141 0.68 10.25 11.78
CA GLY A 141 0.56 11.70 11.89
C GLY A 141 -0.88 12.20 11.84
N ALA A 142 -1.74 11.63 10.98
CA ALA A 142 -3.15 12.01 10.92
C ALA A 142 -3.92 11.67 12.21
N ALA A 143 -3.61 10.53 12.85
CA ALA A 143 -4.21 10.17 14.13
C ALA A 143 -3.70 11.06 15.25
N ILE A 144 -2.41 11.38 15.27
CA ILE A 144 -1.80 12.29 16.26
C ILE A 144 -2.34 13.71 16.09
N HIS A 145 -2.51 14.17 14.85
CA HIS A 145 -3.12 15.48 14.61
C HIS A 145 -4.56 15.54 15.13
N ALA A 146 -5.33 14.46 14.98
CA ALA A 146 -6.69 14.37 15.50
C ALA A 146 -6.72 14.22 17.04
N TYR A 147 -5.72 13.56 17.62
CA TYR A 147 -5.58 13.25 19.04
C TYR A 147 -4.13 13.44 19.48
N PRO A 148 -3.69 14.67 19.82
CA PRO A 148 -2.28 14.98 20.08
C PRO A 148 -1.64 14.16 21.19
N HIS A 149 -2.41 13.69 22.17
CA HIS A 149 -1.93 12.84 23.27
C HIS A 149 -1.47 11.42 22.84
N LEU A 150 -1.71 11.04 21.57
CA LEU A 150 -1.21 9.79 21.00
C LEU A 150 0.24 9.88 20.52
N GLY A 151 0.73 11.10 20.30
CA GLY A 151 2.10 11.35 19.82
C GLY A 151 3.06 11.76 20.93
N ASN A 152 4.24 12.20 20.53
CA ASN A 152 5.27 12.70 21.43
C ASN A 152 4.78 13.97 22.17
N PRO A 153 4.71 13.99 23.51
CA PRO A 153 4.24 15.15 24.28
C PRO A 153 5.07 16.42 24.06
N ALA A 154 6.35 16.27 23.70
CA ALA A 154 7.21 17.42 23.41
C ALA A 154 6.88 18.11 22.08
N LEU A 155 6.17 17.41 21.16
CA LEU A 155 5.86 17.85 19.80
C LEU A 155 4.36 18.12 19.60
N VAL A 156 3.61 18.31 20.67
CA VAL A 156 2.13 18.42 20.64
C VAL A 156 1.61 19.58 19.79
N ASN A 157 2.40 20.62 19.60
CA ASN A 157 2.05 21.81 18.81
C ASN A 157 2.59 21.78 17.38
N GLU A 158 3.22 20.70 16.94
CA GLU A 158 3.69 20.61 15.57
C GLU A 158 2.54 20.44 14.58
N ALA A 159 2.76 20.98 13.37
CA ALA A 159 1.83 20.78 12.26
C ALA A 159 1.70 19.29 11.89
N PRO A 160 0.61 18.88 11.23
CA PRO A 160 0.40 17.49 10.82
C PRO A 160 1.56 16.88 10.00
N HIS A 161 2.30 17.73 9.30
CA HIS A 161 3.47 17.38 8.48
C HIS A 161 4.80 17.53 9.22
N GLY A 162 4.77 17.86 10.53
CA GLY A 162 5.95 17.97 11.38
C GLY A 162 6.51 16.63 11.83
N GLY A 163 7.47 16.65 12.76
CA GLY A 163 8.18 15.45 13.26
C GLY A 163 7.32 14.47 14.07
N ASN A 164 6.11 14.87 14.50
CA ASN A 164 5.24 14.04 15.35
C ASN A 164 4.40 13.05 14.54
N GLN A 165 5.05 12.03 13.96
CA GLN A 165 4.44 11.06 13.04
C GLN A 165 4.41 9.63 13.59
N THR A 166 4.93 9.44 14.81
CA THR A 166 5.05 8.11 15.44
C THR A 166 4.31 8.11 16.76
N LEU A 167 3.50 7.06 16.99
CA LEU A 167 2.76 6.89 18.23
C LEU A 167 3.72 6.85 19.43
N TRP A 168 3.36 7.58 20.49
CA TRP A 168 4.11 7.54 21.74
C TRP A 168 3.77 6.27 22.54
N PRO A 169 4.72 5.62 23.21
CA PRO A 169 4.49 4.37 23.93
C PRO A 169 3.72 4.62 25.25
N SER A 170 2.45 4.95 25.13
CA SER A 170 1.53 5.22 26.22
C SER A 170 0.36 4.23 26.24
N ALA A 171 -0.30 4.09 27.39
CA ALA A 171 -1.52 3.30 27.50
C ALA A 171 -2.61 3.79 26.53
N ALA A 172 -2.72 5.12 26.33
CA ALA A 172 -3.68 5.72 25.42
C ALA A 172 -3.41 5.29 23.97
N SER A 173 -2.17 5.34 23.52
CA SER A 173 -1.78 4.96 22.15
C SER A 173 -1.96 3.47 21.89
N LEU A 174 -1.65 2.63 22.87
CA LEU A 174 -1.88 1.19 22.78
C LEU A 174 -3.37 0.85 22.72
N SER A 175 -4.21 1.50 23.54
CA SER A 175 -5.68 1.33 23.52
C SER A 175 -6.30 1.83 22.21
N PHE A 176 -5.82 2.96 21.70
CA PHE A 176 -6.23 3.49 20.39
C PHE A 176 -5.95 2.49 19.27
N MET A 177 -4.73 2.00 19.22
CA MET A 177 -4.31 1.03 18.22
C MET A 177 -5.16 -0.26 18.28
N GLU A 178 -5.42 -0.79 19.47
CA GLU A 178 -6.29 -1.94 19.64
C GLU A 178 -7.69 -1.67 19.11
N ALA A 179 -8.29 -0.52 19.45
CA ALA A 179 -9.60 -0.14 18.94
C ALA A 179 -9.63 -0.07 17.42
N ALA A 180 -8.58 0.46 16.78
CA ALA A 180 -8.46 0.52 15.33
C ALA A 180 -8.41 -0.88 14.71
N PHE A 181 -7.60 -1.81 15.22
CA PHE A 181 -7.53 -3.18 14.72
C PHE A 181 -8.79 -4.00 15.02
N HIS A 182 -9.41 -3.84 16.18
CA HIS A 182 -10.70 -4.48 16.49
C HIS A 182 -11.75 -4.06 15.47
N HIS A 183 -11.83 -2.77 15.16
CA HIS A 183 -12.81 -2.27 14.18
C HIS A 183 -12.48 -2.76 12.77
N ALA A 184 -11.21 -2.72 12.35
CA ALA A 184 -10.79 -3.27 11.06
C ALA A 184 -11.16 -4.76 10.92
N CYS A 185 -10.90 -5.57 11.94
CA CYS A 185 -11.28 -6.99 11.94
C CYS A 185 -12.78 -7.21 11.83
N SER A 186 -13.62 -6.28 12.34
CA SER A 186 -15.09 -6.35 12.23
C SER A 186 -15.61 -5.99 10.83
N LEU A 187 -14.87 -5.21 10.07
CA LEU A 187 -15.25 -4.73 8.73
C LEU A 187 -14.69 -5.60 7.60
N PHE A 188 -13.47 -6.11 7.78
CA PHE A 188 -12.75 -6.85 6.75
C PHE A 188 -12.70 -8.35 7.06
N PRO A 189 -13.32 -9.20 6.22
CA PRO A 189 -13.30 -10.66 6.42
C PRO A 189 -11.95 -11.31 6.05
N SER A 190 -11.00 -10.53 5.54
CA SER A 190 -9.68 -11.02 5.16
C SER A 190 -9.02 -11.79 6.31
N PRO A 191 -8.43 -12.97 6.08
CA PRO A 191 -7.65 -13.66 7.09
C PRO A 191 -6.34 -12.94 7.45
N THR A 192 -5.99 -11.90 6.69
CA THR A 192 -4.76 -11.12 6.84
C THR A 192 -5.11 -9.64 6.97
N ILE A 193 -4.51 -8.98 7.96
CA ILE A 193 -4.52 -7.52 8.16
C ILE A 193 -3.08 -7.03 8.08
N HIS A 194 -2.83 -5.96 7.34
CA HIS A 194 -1.50 -5.37 7.28
C HIS A 194 -1.35 -4.35 8.43
N ILE A 195 -0.30 -4.53 9.25
CA ILE A 195 -0.09 -3.75 10.47
C ILE A 195 0.88 -2.57 10.30
N GLY A 196 1.31 -2.28 9.08
CA GLY A 196 2.36 -1.29 8.84
C GLY A 196 3.75 -1.88 9.08
N GLY A 197 4.44 -1.44 10.14
CA GLY A 197 5.83 -1.81 10.40
C GLY A 197 6.80 -1.18 9.40
N ALA A 198 6.42 -0.05 8.79
CA ALA A 198 7.30 0.77 7.96
C ALA A 198 8.42 1.37 8.84
N SER A 199 9.47 1.86 8.21
CA SER A 199 10.66 2.37 8.90
C SER A 199 10.33 3.40 9.97
N THR A 200 10.32 2.96 11.21
CA THR A 200 10.08 3.81 12.39
C THR A 200 11.35 4.55 12.75
N ASP A 201 11.26 5.87 12.96
CA ASP A 201 12.33 6.64 13.58
C ASP A 201 12.27 6.40 15.10
N TRP A 202 13.29 5.75 15.63
CA TRP A 202 13.41 5.45 17.04
C TRP A 202 14.05 6.58 17.85
N GLY A 203 14.71 7.56 17.18
CA GLY A 203 15.45 8.64 17.83
C GLY A 203 14.65 9.39 18.89
N PRO A 204 13.40 9.83 18.62
CA PRO A 204 12.57 10.50 19.62
C PRO A 204 12.27 9.66 20.86
N TRP A 205 12.14 8.33 20.72
CA TRP A 205 11.93 7.43 21.87
C TRP A 205 13.22 7.20 22.66
N GLU A 206 14.33 6.99 21.97
CA GLU A 206 15.62 6.66 22.59
C GLU A 206 16.27 7.88 23.29
N SER A 207 15.90 9.09 22.89
CA SER A 207 16.37 10.33 23.52
C SER A 207 15.53 10.83 24.69
N ASP A 208 14.35 10.22 24.94
CA ASP A 208 13.43 10.68 25.99
C ASP A 208 13.79 10.14 27.36
N LEU A 209 14.11 11.05 28.29
CA LEU A 209 14.51 10.69 29.65
C LEU A 209 13.41 10.02 30.46
N SER A 210 12.13 10.30 30.17
CA SER A 210 11.01 9.66 30.88
C SER A 210 10.86 8.21 30.49
N LEU A 211 11.03 7.91 29.20
CA LEU A 211 11.04 6.52 28.70
C LEU A 211 12.24 5.74 29.24
N MET A 212 13.44 6.35 29.27
CA MET A 212 14.62 5.74 29.86
C MET A 212 14.41 5.40 31.34
N ARG A 213 13.82 6.30 32.11
CA ARG A 213 13.48 6.07 33.54
C ARG A 213 12.44 4.98 33.71
N ALA A 214 11.55 4.80 32.75
CA ALA A 214 10.59 3.71 32.72
C ALA A 214 11.18 2.37 32.22
N GLY A 215 12.50 2.32 31.94
CA GLY A 215 13.16 1.11 31.44
C GLY A 215 13.00 0.89 29.94
N LEU A 216 12.44 1.84 29.20
CA LEU A 216 12.25 1.79 27.76
C LEU A 216 13.41 2.48 27.05
N THR A 217 14.54 1.79 26.93
CA THR A 217 15.81 2.34 26.44
C THR A 217 16.16 1.96 25.00
N SER A 218 15.39 1.07 24.37
CA SER A 218 15.65 0.59 23.02
C SER A 218 14.45 0.82 22.12
N GLY A 219 14.63 1.54 21.03
CA GLY A 219 13.60 1.79 20.02
C GLY A 219 13.01 0.50 19.46
N ALA A 220 13.85 -0.52 19.26
CA ALA A 220 13.39 -1.84 18.84
C ALA A 220 12.46 -2.50 19.90
N ALA A 221 12.79 -2.37 21.17
CA ALA A 221 11.95 -2.90 22.24
C ALA A 221 10.62 -2.15 22.36
N ILE A 222 10.65 -0.83 22.17
CA ILE A 222 9.44 -0.01 22.16
C ILE A 222 8.56 -0.35 20.96
N GLU A 223 9.14 -0.47 19.76
CA GLU A 223 8.39 -0.88 18.56
C GLU A 223 7.74 -2.26 18.76
N ARG A 224 8.43 -3.20 19.39
CA ARG A 224 7.87 -4.52 19.74
C ARG A 224 6.62 -4.41 20.63
N LEU A 225 6.54 -3.46 21.55
CA LEU A 225 5.34 -3.28 22.37
C LEU A 225 4.09 -3.06 21.50
N PHE A 226 4.20 -2.21 20.48
CA PHE A 226 3.10 -1.96 19.55
C PHE A 226 2.80 -3.18 18.69
N ILE A 227 3.83 -3.77 18.09
CA ILE A 227 3.68 -4.93 17.20
C ILE A 227 3.08 -6.13 17.95
N ASP A 228 3.58 -6.46 19.13
CA ASP A 228 3.06 -7.56 19.94
C ASP A 228 1.60 -7.35 20.35
N ARG A 229 1.24 -6.10 20.64
CA ARG A 229 -0.15 -5.76 20.97
C ARG A 229 -1.05 -5.89 19.76
N ALA A 230 -0.61 -5.43 18.59
CA ALA A 230 -1.33 -5.61 17.33
C ALA A 230 -1.51 -7.10 17.01
N LEU A 231 -0.44 -7.90 17.11
CA LEU A 231 -0.50 -9.34 16.85
C LEU A 231 -1.45 -10.06 17.79
N ARG A 232 -1.46 -9.73 19.09
CA ARG A 232 -2.42 -10.29 20.04
C ARG A 232 -3.86 -9.95 19.67
N THR A 233 -4.12 -8.68 19.26
CA THR A 233 -5.45 -8.25 18.81
C THR A 233 -5.89 -9.02 17.57
N LEU A 234 -5.01 -9.16 16.58
CA LEU A 234 -5.30 -9.93 15.37
C LEU A 234 -5.55 -11.41 15.67
N HIS A 235 -4.72 -12.01 16.53
CA HIS A 235 -4.87 -13.40 16.95
C HIS A 235 -6.22 -13.65 17.66
N PHE A 236 -6.65 -12.73 18.53
CA PHE A 236 -7.96 -12.78 19.18
C PHE A 236 -9.11 -12.86 18.14
N HIS A 237 -8.96 -12.22 16.99
CA HIS A 237 -9.92 -12.28 15.89
C HIS A 237 -9.66 -13.42 14.89
N GLY A 238 -8.72 -14.32 15.15
CA GLY A 238 -8.33 -15.38 14.22
C GLY A 238 -7.67 -14.87 12.94
N ARG A 239 -7.03 -13.69 12.99
CA ARG A 239 -6.35 -13.07 11.84
C ARG A 239 -4.85 -13.23 11.93
N ARG A 240 -4.16 -13.13 10.78
CA ARG A 240 -2.71 -13.11 10.65
C ARG A 240 -2.25 -11.71 10.28
N ALA A 241 -0.99 -11.42 10.56
CA ALA A 241 -0.40 -10.14 10.17
C ALA A 241 0.28 -10.23 8.81
N ALA A 242 0.20 -9.15 8.05
CA ALA A 242 1.19 -8.76 7.06
C ALA A 242 1.89 -7.48 7.54
N ALA A 243 3.13 -7.27 7.15
CA ALA A 243 3.90 -6.08 7.52
C ALA A 243 4.96 -5.77 6.47
N TRP A 244 5.41 -4.52 6.44
CA TRP A 244 6.57 -4.15 5.63
C TRP A 244 7.83 -4.85 6.14
N ASP A 245 8.77 -5.11 5.26
CA ASP A 245 10.05 -5.77 5.57
C ASP A 245 10.90 -4.99 6.59
N SER A 246 10.65 -3.70 6.78
CA SER A 246 11.28 -2.88 7.83
C SER A 246 11.01 -3.39 9.25
N LEU A 247 9.95 -4.18 9.45
CA LEU A 247 9.68 -4.89 10.69
C LEU A 247 10.89 -5.72 11.14
N THR A 248 11.71 -6.21 10.21
CA THR A 248 12.91 -7.00 10.53
C THR A 248 13.95 -6.24 11.35
N ARG A 249 13.87 -4.91 11.42
CA ARG A 249 14.72 -4.09 12.31
C ARG A 249 14.40 -4.37 13.79
N ALA A 250 13.12 -4.49 14.12
CA ALA A 250 12.67 -4.83 15.48
C ALA A 250 12.64 -6.37 15.71
N TYR A 251 12.26 -7.11 14.68
CA TYR A 251 12.16 -8.57 14.69
C TYR A 251 12.97 -9.19 13.54
N PRO A 252 14.28 -9.46 13.70
CA PRO A 252 15.06 -10.15 12.67
C PRO A 252 14.40 -11.45 12.20
N THR A 253 13.74 -12.17 13.11
CA THR A 253 12.82 -13.29 12.81
C THR A 253 11.42 -12.87 13.25
N PRO A 254 10.52 -12.53 12.33
CA PRO A 254 9.16 -12.11 12.66
C PRO A 254 8.38 -13.22 13.40
N PRO A 255 7.42 -12.83 14.24
CA PRO A 255 6.54 -13.80 14.91
C PRO A 255 5.82 -14.72 13.92
N PRO A 256 5.58 -15.99 14.29
CA PRO A 256 4.93 -16.97 13.43
C PRO A 256 3.60 -16.47 12.86
N GLY A 257 3.33 -16.76 11.58
CA GLY A 257 2.11 -16.32 10.90
C GLY A 257 2.17 -14.90 10.31
N THR A 258 3.30 -14.20 10.45
CA THR A 258 3.54 -12.92 9.80
C THR A 258 4.04 -13.12 8.36
N THR A 259 3.47 -12.41 7.41
CA THR A 259 3.95 -12.33 6.02
C THR A 259 4.61 -10.97 5.80
N LEU A 260 5.81 -10.96 5.24
CA LEU A 260 6.51 -9.72 4.93
C LEU A 260 6.23 -9.25 3.50
N LEU A 261 6.07 -7.93 3.32
CA LEU A 261 6.09 -7.28 2.02
C LEU A 261 7.48 -6.64 1.84
N ALA A 262 8.26 -7.18 0.90
CA ALA A 262 9.63 -6.76 0.64
C ALA A 262 9.62 -5.52 -0.26
N HIS A 263 9.76 -4.34 0.35
CA HIS A 263 9.57 -3.06 -0.33
C HIS A 263 10.82 -2.18 -0.39
N ARG A 264 11.72 -2.26 0.60
CA ARG A 264 12.90 -1.38 0.62
C ARG A 264 13.75 -1.52 -0.65
N PRO A 265 14.19 -0.37 -1.25
CA PRO A 265 14.91 -0.34 -2.53
C PRO A 265 16.28 -1.04 -2.49
N GLY A 266 16.89 -1.22 -3.65
CA GLY A 266 18.23 -1.81 -3.80
C GLY A 266 18.30 -3.25 -3.31
N ASN A 267 17.25 -4.03 -3.47
CA ASN A 267 17.13 -5.40 -2.94
C ASN A 267 17.23 -5.50 -1.40
N ALA A 268 17.20 -4.40 -0.66
CA ALA A 268 17.35 -4.43 0.79
C ALA A 268 16.12 -5.12 1.45
N GLY A 269 14.93 -4.83 0.95
CA GLY A 269 13.69 -5.47 1.40
C GLY A 269 13.69 -6.96 1.14
N ARG A 270 14.08 -7.37 -0.07
CA ARG A 270 14.19 -8.78 -0.46
C ARG A 270 15.17 -9.53 0.44
N ARG A 271 16.40 -9.02 0.60
CA ARG A 271 17.40 -9.64 1.47
C ARG A 271 16.90 -9.79 2.91
N ALA A 272 16.24 -8.77 3.45
CA ALA A 272 15.69 -8.82 4.80
C ALA A 272 14.58 -9.89 4.93
N ALA A 273 13.67 -9.95 3.96
CA ALA A 273 12.59 -10.93 3.95
C ALA A 273 13.12 -12.36 3.82
N GLU A 274 14.03 -12.62 2.89
CA GLU A 274 14.69 -13.93 2.71
C GLU A 274 15.43 -14.38 3.96
N SER A 275 16.24 -13.50 4.56
CA SER A 275 17.02 -13.80 5.77
C SER A 275 16.14 -14.03 7.01
N SER A 276 14.96 -13.44 7.06
CA SER A 276 14.02 -13.54 8.17
C SER A 276 13.42 -14.95 8.35
N GLY A 277 13.38 -15.73 7.27
CA GLY A 277 12.71 -17.02 7.22
C GLY A 277 11.18 -16.98 7.18
N ALA A 278 10.56 -15.80 7.18
CA ALA A 278 9.12 -15.64 7.02
C ALA A 278 8.67 -15.84 5.55
N PRO A 279 7.41 -16.20 5.29
CA PRO A 279 6.83 -16.07 3.96
C PRO A 279 6.79 -14.60 3.55
N TRP A 280 7.04 -14.32 2.28
CA TRP A 280 7.12 -12.94 1.82
C TRP A 280 6.49 -12.72 0.43
N ILE A 281 6.19 -11.46 0.15
CA ILE A 281 5.62 -10.93 -1.08
C ILE A 281 6.63 -9.94 -1.67
N LEU A 282 6.90 -10.01 -2.95
CA LEU A 282 7.72 -9.04 -3.66
C LEU A 282 6.89 -7.77 -3.91
N ALA A 283 7.29 -6.66 -3.31
CA ALA A 283 6.68 -5.34 -3.47
C ALA A 283 7.77 -4.26 -3.68
N ASP A 284 8.86 -4.64 -4.32
CA ASP A 284 10.11 -3.87 -4.43
C ASP A 284 9.86 -2.44 -4.94
N ALA A 285 10.43 -1.45 -4.24
CA ALA A 285 10.19 -0.04 -4.51
C ALA A 285 10.75 0.40 -5.87
N ASP A 286 11.86 -0.18 -6.31
CA ASP A 286 12.49 0.18 -7.58
C ASP A 286 11.76 -0.42 -8.79
N ILE A 287 11.17 -1.61 -8.61
CA ILE A 287 10.54 -2.37 -9.70
C ILE A 287 9.02 -2.15 -9.72
N LEU A 288 8.36 -2.25 -8.57
CA LEU A 288 6.90 -2.38 -8.47
C LEU A 288 6.16 -1.11 -8.02
N THR A 289 6.88 -0.01 -7.76
CA THR A 289 6.23 1.29 -7.50
C THR A 289 5.75 1.91 -8.80
N LEU A 290 4.45 1.81 -9.04
CA LEU A 290 3.81 2.27 -10.28
C LEU A 290 3.34 3.74 -10.22
N SER A 291 3.52 4.44 -9.12
CA SER A 291 3.07 5.83 -8.94
C SER A 291 3.95 6.88 -9.62
N HIS A 292 5.00 6.45 -10.32
CA HIS A 292 5.86 7.35 -11.10
C HIS A 292 5.75 7.06 -12.58
N PRO A 293 5.71 8.10 -13.46
CA PRO A 293 5.77 7.89 -14.89
C PRO A 293 7.12 7.26 -15.25
N GLY A 294 7.12 6.29 -16.14
CA GLY A 294 8.35 5.85 -16.77
C GLY A 294 9.06 7.03 -17.46
N ARG A 295 10.38 6.97 -17.57
CA ARG A 295 11.22 8.08 -18.10
C ARG A 295 11.08 8.32 -19.61
N THR A 296 10.10 7.72 -20.30
CA THR A 296 10.02 7.72 -21.76
C THR A 296 8.68 8.23 -22.27
N ASN A 297 8.66 8.64 -23.55
CA ASN A 297 7.45 9.10 -24.23
C ASN A 297 6.55 7.94 -24.73
N SER A 298 7.01 6.68 -24.60
CA SER A 298 6.26 5.48 -24.97
C SER A 298 5.74 4.77 -23.72
N PRO A 299 4.43 4.52 -23.59
CA PRO A 299 3.90 3.79 -22.45
C PRO A 299 4.32 2.30 -22.42
N LEU A 300 4.80 1.74 -23.54
CA LEU A 300 5.23 0.35 -23.61
C LEU A 300 6.65 0.12 -23.11
N GLU A 301 7.54 1.10 -23.24
CA GLU A 301 8.93 0.96 -22.82
C GLU A 301 9.10 0.76 -21.31
N PRO A 302 8.42 1.54 -20.42
CA PRO A 302 8.42 1.25 -19.00
C PRO A 302 7.78 -0.10 -18.65
N ALA A 303 6.81 -0.56 -19.44
CA ALA A 303 6.20 -1.86 -19.23
C ALA A 303 7.16 -3.01 -19.60
N HIS A 304 7.96 -2.85 -20.65
CA HIS A 304 8.98 -3.82 -21.05
C HIS A 304 10.07 -3.93 -19.97
N THR A 305 10.65 -2.81 -19.56
CA THR A 305 11.67 -2.79 -18.51
C THR A 305 11.16 -3.43 -17.22
N LEU A 306 9.93 -3.05 -16.78
CA LEU A 306 9.31 -3.67 -15.62
C LEU A 306 9.14 -5.18 -15.77
N PHE A 307 8.75 -5.65 -16.94
CA PHE A 307 8.54 -7.08 -17.21
C PHE A 307 9.82 -7.87 -17.09
N ASP A 308 10.92 -7.38 -17.67
CA ASP A 308 12.23 -8.02 -17.60
C ASP A 308 12.75 -8.07 -16.17
N ASP A 309 12.70 -6.95 -15.44
CA ASP A 309 13.12 -6.88 -14.04
C ASP A 309 12.29 -7.81 -13.16
N LEU A 310 10.96 -7.83 -13.37
CA LEU A 310 10.04 -8.62 -12.55
C LEU A 310 10.21 -10.12 -12.78
N THR A 311 10.34 -10.58 -14.02
CA THR A 311 10.54 -12.00 -14.32
C THR A 311 11.84 -12.56 -13.74
N GLN A 312 12.88 -11.73 -13.63
CA GLN A 312 14.10 -12.08 -12.91
C GLN A 312 13.91 -12.10 -11.38
N ALA A 313 13.11 -11.16 -10.85
CA ALA A 313 12.88 -11.00 -9.42
C ALA A 313 11.92 -12.06 -8.83
N LEU A 314 11.05 -12.68 -9.63
CA LEU A 314 10.07 -13.70 -9.18
C LEU A 314 10.70 -15.07 -8.84
N ARG A 315 11.99 -15.10 -8.58
CA ARG A 315 12.74 -16.28 -8.12
C ARG A 315 13.04 -16.14 -6.64
N GLY A 316 12.78 -17.16 -5.86
CA GLY A 316 13.13 -17.17 -4.45
C GLY A 316 12.36 -18.19 -3.63
N GLU A 317 13.02 -18.75 -2.63
CA GLU A 317 12.36 -19.60 -1.65
C GLU A 317 11.36 -18.77 -0.80
N ARG A 318 10.24 -19.38 -0.45
CA ARG A 318 9.17 -18.77 0.37
C ARG A 318 8.50 -17.53 -0.24
N LEU A 319 8.79 -17.17 -1.47
CA LEU A 319 8.05 -16.15 -2.21
C LEU A 319 6.60 -16.64 -2.42
N LYS A 320 5.62 -15.84 -1.96
CA LYS A 320 4.19 -16.16 -2.09
C LYS A 320 3.54 -15.42 -3.24
N GLY A 321 4.18 -14.37 -3.72
CA GLY A 321 3.66 -13.60 -4.84
C GLY A 321 4.24 -12.22 -4.97
N VAL A 322 3.53 -11.41 -5.71
CA VAL A 322 3.94 -10.06 -6.10
C VAL A 322 2.83 -9.07 -5.79
N GLU A 323 3.24 -7.84 -5.47
CA GLU A 323 2.33 -6.73 -5.26
C GLU A 323 2.84 -5.47 -5.94
N ALA A 324 2.07 -4.97 -6.91
CA ALA A 324 2.29 -3.64 -7.46
C ALA A 324 1.87 -2.58 -6.44
N VAL A 325 2.56 -1.45 -6.42
CA VAL A 325 2.37 -0.42 -5.39
C VAL A 325 2.02 0.91 -6.04
N ALA A 326 0.87 1.47 -5.69
CA ALA A 326 0.40 2.77 -6.14
C ALA A 326 0.29 3.76 -4.97
N TRP A 327 1.42 4.35 -4.59
CA TRP A 327 1.43 5.46 -3.64
C TRP A 327 0.76 6.69 -4.25
N SER A 328 0.00 7.44 -3.47
CA SER A 328 -0.81 8.54 -3.98
C SER A 328 -0.34 9.94 -3.55
N ALA A 329 0.88 10.05 -3.02
CA ALA A 329 1.42 11.35 -2.63
C ALA A 329 1.42 12.37 -3.80
N SER A 330 1.80 11.93 -5.01
CA SER A 330 1.78 12.74 -6.24
C SER A 330 0.62 12.41 -7.20
N VAL A 331 -0.18 11.39 -6.89
CA VAL A 331 -1.29 10.91 -7.74
C VAL A 331 -2.60 11.36 -7.11
N THR A 332 -3.17 12.44 -7.63
CA THR A 332 -4.29 13.15 -7.00
C THR A 332 -5.64 12.99 -7.69
N THR A 333 -5.65 12.40 -8.88
CA THR A 333 -6.87 12.23 -9.68
C THR A 333 -7.00 10.81 -10.24
N PRO A 334 -8.22 10.31 -10.51
CA PRO A 334 -8.41 8.98 -11.08
C PRO A 334 -7.71 8.77 -12.43
N ASP A 335 -7.65 9.79 -13.27
CA ASP A 335 -6.95 9.72 -14.56
C ASP A 335 -5.44 9.55 -14.36
N LEU A 336 -4.82 10.26 -13.41
CA LEU A 336 -3.43 10.06 -13.06
C LEU A 336 -3.19 8.66 -12.48
N LEU A 337 -4.10 8.16 -11.63
CA LEU A 337 -4.00 6.81 -11.09
C LEU A 337 -3.95 5.77 -12.22
N PHE A 338 -4.91 5.78 -13.13
CA PHE A 338 -4.93 4.84 -14.25
C PHE A 338 -3.81 5.07 -15.25
N TYR A 339 -3.36 6.30 -15.45
CA TYR A 339 -2.19 6.61 -16.28
C TYR A 339 -0.93 5.95 -15.72
N HIS A 340 -0.72 6.00 -14.41
CA HIS A 340 0.42 5.39 -13.76
C HIS A 340 0.34 3.87 -13.69
N LEU A 341 -0.85 3.32 -13.53
CA LEU A 341 -1.03 1.87 -13.46
C LEU A 341 -0.89 1.19 -14.82
N LEU A 342 -1.40 1.81 -15.89
CA LEU A 342 -1.52 1.17 -17.19
C LEU A 342 -0.47 1.71 -18.18
N PRO A 343 0.16 0.85 -19.00
CA PRO A 343 -0.10 -0.59 -19.13
C PRO A 343 0.70 -1.47 -18.18
N ARG A 344 1.52 -0.91 -17.29
CA ARG A 344 2.46 -1.65 -16.42
C ARG A 344 1.77 -2.74 -15.58
N LEU A 345 0.54 -2.47 -15.13
CA LEU A 345 -0.24 -3.47 -14.39
C LEU A 345 -0.54 -4.73 -15.22
N LEU A 346 -0.60 -4.63 -16.55
CA LEU A 346 -0.84 -5.76 -17.44
C LEU A 346 0.33 -6.76 -17.45
N VAL A 347 1.55 -6.24 -17.46
CA VAL A 347 2.75 -7.08 -17.44
C VAL A 347 3.01 -7.68 -16.06
N VAL A 348 2.62 -6.97 -14.99
CA VAL A 348 2.62 -7.56 -13.64
C VAL A 348 1.64 -8.73 -13.56
N ALA A 349 0.46 -8.62 -14.16
CA ALA A 349 -0.53 -9.69 -14.20
C ALA A 349 0.00 -10.93 -14.92
N GLU A 350 0.64 -10.75 -16.07
CA GLU A 350 1.27 -11.81 -16.84
C GLU A 350 2.36 -12.53 -16.05
N ALA A 351 3.33 -11.77 -15.53
CA ALA A 351 4.43 -12.31 -14.75
C ALA A 351 3.96 -13.00 -13.46
N ALA A 352 2.96 -12.43 -12.77
CA ALA A 352 2.40 -13.03 -11.56
C ALA A 352 1.62 -14.35 -11.82
N TRP A 353 1.09 -14.52 -13.03
CA TRP A 353 0.36 -15.73 -13.40
C TRP A 353 1.30 -16.83 -13.91
N HIS A 354 2.23 -16.49 -14.79
CA HIS A 354 3.06 -17.46 -15.49
C HIS A 354 4.47 -17.62 -14.90
N GLY A 355 4.98 -16.62 -14.15
CA GLY A 355 6.34 -16.65 -13.62
C GLY A 355 7.37 -16.81 -14.75
N GLU A 356 8.18 -17.88 -14.68
CA GLU A 356 9.21 -18.18 -15.69
C GLU A 356 8.62 -18.63 -17.04
N ASP A 357 7.37 -19.09 -17.07
CA ASP A 357 6.65 -19.50 -18.28
C ASP A 357 5.95 -18.31 -18.98
N SER A 358 6.21 -17.07 -18.57
CA SER A 358 5.69 -15.88 -19.21
C SER A 358 6.07 -15.79 -20.68
N LEU A 359 5.17 -15.23 -21.51
CA LEU A 359 5.48 -15.01 -22.92
C LEU A 359 6.71 -14.11 -23.08
N PRO A 360 7.59 -14.36 -24.04
CA PRO A 360 8.64 -13.42 -24.37
C PRO A 360 8.05 -12.09 -24.88
N TRP A 361 8.76 -10.99 -24.67
CA TRP A 361 8.24 -9.65 -24.91
C TRP A 361 7.70 -9.41 -26.32
N ASP A 362 8.35 -9.94 -27.34
CA ASP A 362 7.92 -9.83 -28.74
C ASP A 362 6.51 -10.40 -28.99
N LYS A 363 6.10 -11.40 -28.21
CA LYS A 363 4.76 -12.00 -28.23
C LYS A 363 3.79 -11.31 -27.26
N LEU A 364 4.30 -10.80 -26.15
CA LEU A 364 3.49 -10.14 -25.13
C LEU A 364 3.08 -8.72 -25.54
N ALA A 365 3.99 -7.95 -26.15
CA ALA A 365 3.75 -6.55 -26.51
C ALA A 365 2.49 -6.35 -27.38
N PRO A 366 2.23 -7.15 -28.43
CA PRO A 366 1.00 -7.02 -29.22
C PRO A 366 -0.29 -7.24 -28.40
N LEU A 367 -0.24 -8.15 -27.41
CA LEU A 367 -1.38 -8.41 -26.51
C LEU A 367 -1.62 -7.21 -25.59
N VAL A 368 -0.55 -6.62 -25.05
CA VAL A 368 -0.61 -5.40 -24.25
C VAL A 368 -1.22 -4.26 -25.05
N GLU A 369 -0.80 -4.06 -26.32
CA GLU A 369 -1.38 -3.02 -27.19
C GLU A 369 -2.87 -3.23 -27.45
N GLN A 370 -3.30 -4.47 -27.69
CA GLN A 370 -4.72 -4.79 -27.88
C GLN A 370 -5.53 -4.49 -26.62
N GLU A 371 -5.02 -4.86 -25.43
CA GLU A 371 -5.66 -4.54 -24.17
C GLU A 371 -5.69 -3.03 -23.90
N MET A 372 -4.64 -2.30 -24.23
CA MET A 372 -4.62 -0.83 -24.17
C MET A 372 -5.73 -0.23 -25.04
N ALA A 373 -5.93 -0.73 -26.26
CA ALA A 373 -7.01 -0.28 -27.14
C ALA A 373 -8.41 -0.58 -26.57
N HIS A 374 -8.57 -1.71 -25.85
CA HIS A 374 -9.80 -2.02 -25.13
C HIS A 374 -10.02 -1.08 -23.94
N LEU A 375 -9.00 -0.87 -23.11
CA LEU A 375 -9.07 -0.04 -21.91
C LEU A 375 -9.39 1.42 -22.22
N ARG A 376 -8.88 1.97 -23.33
CA ARG A 376 -9.24 3.33 -23.81
C ARG A 376 -10.74 3.51 -24.02
N ARG A 377 -11.47 2.44 -24.37
CA ARG A 377 -12.92 2.46 -24.58
C ARG A 377 -13.71 2.22 -23.30
N THR A 378 -13.12 1.60 -22.32
CA THR A 378 -13.82 1.10 -21.12
C THR A 378 -13.50 1.88 -19.85
N ILE A 379 -12.34 2.53 -19.79
CA ILE A 379 -11.95 3.38 -18.66
C ILE A 379 -12.12 4.85 -19.07
N PRO A 380 -13.13 5.56 -18.56
CA PRO A 380 -13.45 6.92 -18.98
C PRO A 380 -12.33 7.94 -18.74
N TYR A 381 -11.46 7.65 -17.78
CA TYR A 381 -10.42 8.56 -17.31
C TYR A 381 -9.03 8.26 -17.87
N TRP A 382 -8.85 7.14 -18.58
CA TRP A 382 -7.54 6.76 -19.03
C TRP A 382 -7.17 7.32 -20.39
N ASN A 383 -6.18 8.20 -20.42
CA ASN A 383 -5.55 8.70 -21.62
C ASN A 383 -4.03 8.45 -21.57
N PRO A 384 -3.49 7.51 -22.37
CA PRO A 384 -2.07 7.19 -22.37
C PRO A 384 -1.16 8.30 -22.94
N GLN A 385 -1.74 9.36 -23.50
CA GLN A 385 -1.02 10.50 -24.07
C GLN A 385 -0.99 11.72 -23.16
N ARG A 386 -1.60 11.65 -21.98
CA ARG A 386 -1.49 12.72 -20.98
C ARG A 386 -0.23 12.47 -20.14
N PRO A 387 0.70 13.44 -20.12
CA PRO A 387 1.78 13.46 -19.15
C PRO A 387 1.26 13.87 -17.79
#